data_0f118a976aa914066a3feeb0bcac29e4
#
_entry.id   0f118a976aa914066a3feeb0bcac29e4
#
_cell.length_a   1.000
_cell.length_b   1.000
_cell.length_c   1.000
_cell.angle_alpha   90.00
_cell.angle_beta   90.00
_cell.angle_gamma   90.00
#
_symmetry.space_group_name_H-M   'P 1'
#
loop_
_entity.id
_entity.type
_entity.pdbx_description
1 polymer ?
#
loop_
_entity_poly.entity_id
_entity_poly.type
_entity_poly.pdbx_seq_one_letter_code
_entity_poly.pdbx_strand_id
1 'polypeptide(L)'
;MPQEETETEATTEVDEAAAPAAVATAPAKKAAPTAVKVDEVEARKNRKTREGLVVSDKMDKTAVVAVIERVRHAKYGKFMMRTKRLYAHDETNDAHTGDKVRVMETRPLSKNKRWRVVEVLERAK
;
A
#
# COMPACT_ATOMS: atom_id res chain seq x y z
N MET A 1 41.43 28.27 28.00
CA MET A 1 41.72 29.72 27.93
C MET A 1 41.56 30.16 26.53
N PRO A 2 40.96 31.31 26.32
CA PRO A 2 39.51 31.58 26.42
C PRO A 2 38.94 32.10 25.08
N GLN A 3 37.58 32.05 24.98
CA GLN A 3 36.65 33.18 24.73
C GLN A 3 36.88 33.92 23.39
N GLU A 4 35.87 34.30 22.67
CA GLU A 4 34.73 35.22 22.90
C GLU A 4 33.66 35.05 21.85
N GLU A 5 32.49 34.95 22.23
CA GLU A 5 31.25 35.69 22.02
C GLU A 5 31.33 36.94 21.15
N THR A 6 30.37 37.08 20.22
CA THR A 6 29.64 38.35 20.02
C THR A 6 28.30 38.09 19.34
N GLU A 7 27.25 38.37 20.09
CA GLU A 7 25.90 38.74 19.66
C GLU A 7 25.95 40.01 18.79
N THR A 8 25.01 40.10 17.89
CA THR A 8 24.33 41.39 17.60
C THR A 8 22.95 41.14 17.02
N GLU A 9 21.96 41.48 17.81
CA GLU A 9 20.59 41.84 17.45
C GLU A 9 20.56 43.09 16.56
N ALA A 10 19.56 43.17 15.69
CA ALA A 10 18.83 44.39 15.35
C ALA A 10 17.58 44.11 14.52
N THR A 11 16.47 44.02 15.13
CA THR A 11 15.19 44.67 15.03
C THR A 11 15.10 45.79 13.96
N THR A 12 14.09 45.74 13.11
CA THR A 12 13.23 46.87 12.70
C THR A 12 12.01 46.37 12.00
N GLU A 13 10.96 46.44 12.53
CA GLU A 13 9.56 46.87 12.46
C GLU A 13 9.25 47.98 11.43
N VAL A 14 7.99 47.97 11.12
CA VAL A 14 7.00 48.95 10.57
C VAL A 14 6.81 48.90 9.06
N ASP A 15 5.64 48.95 8.46
CA ASP A 15 4.34 49.54 8.74
C ASP A 15 3.41 49.10 7.61
N GLU A 16 2.24 48.67 7.92
CA GLU A 16 0.86 49.11 7.70
C GLU A 16 0.51 49.77 6.32
N ALA A 17 -0.47 49.26 5.67
CA ALA A 17 -1.71 49.89 5.26
C ALA A 17 -2.33 49.37 3.96
N ALA A 18 -3.61 49.05 4.10
CA ALA A 18 -4.71 49.27 3.16
C ALA A 18 -5.06 48.16 2.14
N ALA A 19 -6.14 47.45 2.47
CA ALA A 19 -7.14 46.95 1.52
C ALA A 19 -7.92 48.12 0.88
N PRO A 20 -8.72 47.94 -0.21
CA PRO A 20 -9.82 47.01 -0.25
C PRO A 20 -10.19 46.36 -1.62
N ALA A 21 -10.99 45.30 -1.51
CA ALA A 21 -12.12 44.89 -2.35
C ALA A 21 -11.96 44.73 -3.86
N ALA A 22 -12.19 43.50 -4.32
CA ALA A 22 -13.20 43.16 -5.32
C ALA A 22 -13.42 41.67 -5.41
N VAL A 23 -14.55 41.25 -4.94
CA VAL A 23 -15.46 40.18 -5.32
C VAL A 23 -15.17 39.57 -6.70
N ALA A 24 -14.85 38.27 -6.74
CA ALA A 24 -15.20 37.42 -7.86
C ALA A 24 -15.40 36.01 -7.32
N THR A 25 -16.64 35.71 -7.07
CA THR A 25 -17.24 34.41 -6.85
C THR A 25 -16.96 33.49 -8.03
N ALA A 26 -16.14 32.46 -7.83
CA ALA A 26 -16.09 31.33 -8.74
C ALA A 26 -16.63 30.10 -8.00
N PRO A 27 -17.60 29.36 -8.58
CA PRO A 27 -18.28 28.28 -7.89
C PRO A 27 -17.31 27.09 -7.70
N ALA A 28 -17.25 26.62 -6.47
CA ALA A 28 -16.66 25.34 -6.13
C ALA A 28 -17.28 24.25 -7.03
N LYS A 29 -16.49 23.77 -7.98
CA LYS A 29 -16.77 22.53 -8.68
C LYS A 29 -16.70 21.41 -7.65
N LYS A 30 -17.86 21.00 -7.15
CA LYS A 30 -18.03 19.72 -6.46
C LYS A 30 -17.44 18.65 -7.39
N ALA A 31 -16.28 18.13 -7.02
CA ALA A 31 -15.76 16.90 -7.60
C ALA A 31 -16.78 15.80 -7.27
N ALA A 32 -17.56 15.42 -8.26
CA ALA A 32 -18.41 14.24 -8.17
C ALA A 32 -17.51 13.04 -7.88
N PRO A 33 -17.90 12.13 -6.98
CA PRO A 33 -17.17 10.89 -6.78
C PRO A 33 -17.19 10.14 -8.11
N THR A 34 -16.02 9.96 -8.67
CA THR A 34 -15.81 9.31 -9.95
C THR A 34 -16.38 7.88 -9.87
N ALA A 35 -17.49 7.66 -10.53
CA ALA A 35 -18.21 6.38 -10.64
C ALA A 35 -17.40 5.28 -11.39
N VAL A 36 -16.11 5.46 -11.56
CA VAL A 36 -15.21 4.60 -12.37
C VAL A 36 -14.72 3.38 -11.59
N LYS A 37 -15.04 3.24 -10.30
CA LYS A 37 -14.48 2.16 -9.47
C LYS A 37 -15.34 0.90 -9.37
N VAL A 38 -16.61 0.95 -9.74
CA VAL A 38 -17.53 -0.19 -9.55
C VAL A 38 -17.35 -1.25 -10.63
N ASP A 39 -17.16 -0.83 -11.88
CA ASP A 39 -17.00 -1.77 -13.02
C ASP A 39 -15.65 -2.50 -12.98
N GLU A 40 -14.60 -1.83 -12.49
CA GLU A 40 -13.27 -2.43 -12.37
C GLU A 40 -13.22 -3.46 -11.22
N VAL A 41 -13.99 -3.27 -10.16
CA VAL A 41 -14.12 -4.23 -9.06
C VAL A 41 -14.92 -5.46 -9.51
N GLU A 42 -15.95 -5.30 -10.32
CA GLU A 42 -16.75 -6.42 -10.83
C GLU A 42 -15.98 -7.28 -11.84
N ALA A 43 -15.22 -6.67 -12.75
CA ALA A 43 -14.33 -7.37 -13.66
C ALA A 43 -13.22 -8.16 -12.95
N ARG A 44 -12.90 -7.80 -11.71
CA ARG A 44 -11.91 -8.47 -10.87
C ARG A 44 -12.44 -9.67 -10.08
N LYS A 45 -13.75 -9.87 -10.02
CA LYS A 45 -14.38 -11.00 -9.29
C LYS A 45 -13.95 -12.37 -9.81
N ASN A 46 -13.55 -12.48 -11.06
CA ASN A 46 -13.13 -13.74 -11.67
C ASN A 46 -11.64 -14.10 -11.44
N ARG A 47 -10.84 -13.21 -10.84
CA ARG A 47 -9.43 -13.48 -10.55
C ARG A 47 -9.29 -14.23 -9.24
N LYS A 48 -8.37 -15.18 -9.21
CA LYS A 48 -8.10 -15.94 -7.98
C LYS A 48 -7.57 -15.03 -6.90
N THR A 49 -8.19 -15.13 -5.73
CA THR A 49 -7.77 -14.43 -4.52
C THR A 49 -7.30 -15.46 -3.52
N ARG A 50 -6.22 -15.17 -2.79
CA ARG A 50 -5.65 -16.04 -1.78
C ARG A 50 -5.24 -15.21 -0.57
N GLU A 51 -5.30 -15.86 0.59
CA GLU A 51 -4.78 -15.28 1.84
C GLU A 51 -3.53 -16.03 2.26
N GLY A 52 -2.57 -15.33 2.84
CA GLY A 52 -1.34 -15.92 3.29
C GLY A 52 -0.57 -15.01 4.23
N LEU A 53 0.51 -15.55 4.79
CA LEU A 53 1.43 -14.84 5.67
C LEU A 53 2.64 -14.36 4.89
N VAL A 54 3.06 -13.12 5.12
CA VAL A 54 4.30 -12.57 4.56
C VAL A 54 5.49 -13.21 5.28
N VAL A 55 6.33 -13.88 4.51
CA VAL A 55 7.55 -14.52 5.01
C VAL A 55 8.76 -13.62 4.88
N SER A 56 8.77 -12.77 3.86
CA SER A 56 9.89 -11.86 3.62
C SER A 56 9.44 -10.64 2.83
N ASP A 57 9.93 -9.50 3.23
CA ASP A 57 9.74 -8.17 2.63
C ASP A 57 11.05 -7.51 2.16
N LYS A 58 12.17 -8.28 2.16
CA LYS A 58 13.52 -7.75 1.84
C LYS A 58 13.70 -7.21 0.42
N MET A 59 12.80 -7.60 -0.48
CA MET A 59 12.87 -7.19 -1.89
C MET A 59 12.03 -5.94 -2.11
N ASP A 60 12.60 -4.95 -2.78
CA ASP A 60 11.86 -3.76 -3.18
C ASP A 60 10.66 -4.12 -4.05
N LYS A 61 9.49 -3.55 -3.72
CA LYS A 61 8.19 -3.76 -4.38
C LYS A 61 7.79 -5.23 -4.53
N THR A 62 8.24 -6.09 -3.61
CA THR A 62 7.94 -7.53 -3.71
C THR A 62 7.88 -8.19 -2.35
N ALA A 63 6.71 -8.63 -1.94
CA ALA A 63 6.50 -9.44 -0.76
C ALA A 63 6.47 -10.93 -1.12
N VAL A 64 7.11 -11.77 -0.32
CA VAL A 64 7.02 -13.23 -0.41
C VAL A 64 5.96 -13.72 0.54
N VAL A 65 4.88 -14.26 0.00
CA VAL A 65 3.71 -14.71 0.77
C VAL A 65 3.63 -16.23 0.77
N ALA A 66 3.54 -16.83 1.94
CA ALA A 66 3.27 -18.24 2.13
C ALA A 66 1.77 -18.49 2.23
N VAL A 67 1.23 -19.23 1.28
CA VAL A 67 -0.17 -19.66 1.28
C VAL A 67 -0.23 -21.12 1.70
N ILE A 68 -1.00 -21.40 2.76
CA ILE A 68 -1.19 -22.74 3.28
C ILE A 68 -2.55 -23.25 2.82
N GLU A 69 -2.55 -24.32 2.06
CA GLU A 69 -3.74 -24.96 1.54
C GLU A 69 -3.90 -26.37 2.09
N ARG A 70 -5.12 -26.73 2.48
CA ARG A 70 -5.47 -28.08 2.86
C ARG A 70 -5.88 -28.85 1.61
N VAL A 71 -5.04 -29.79 1.18
CA VAL A 71 -5.23 -30.59 -0.04
C VAL A 71 -5.42 -32.04 0.30
N ARG A 72 -6.37 -32.71 -0.37
CA ARG A 72 -6.56 -34.16 -0.24
C ARG A 72 -5.46 -34.88 -1.03
N HIS A 73 -4.82 -35.85 -0.37
CA HIS A 73 -3.84 -36.71 -1.03
C HIS A 73 -4.53 -37.67 -1.99
N ALA A 74 -4.10 -37.67 -3.25
CA ALA A 74 -4.78 -38.42 -4.32
C ALA A 74 -4.86 -39.94 -4.07
N LYS A 75 -3.79 -40.54 -3.57
CA LYS A 75 -3.72 -42.00 -3.34
C LYS A 75 -4.33 -42.44 -2.00
N TYR A 76 -4.03 -41.72 -0.92
CA TYR A 76 -4.39 -42.14 0.44
C TYR A 76 -5.68 -41.49 0.98
N GLY A 77 -6.25 -40.55 0.28
CA GLY A 77 -7.49 -39.88 0.64
C GLY A 77 -7.43 -39.00 1.90
N LYS A 78 -6.30 -38.96 2.61
CA LYS A 78 -6.07 -38.11 3.79
C LYS A 78 -5.81 -36.66 3.36
N PHE A 79 -6.14 -35.72 4.24
CA PHE A 79 -5.82 -34.32 4.04
C PHE A 79 -4.40 -34.03 4.51
N MET A 80 -3.69 -33.24 3.71
CA MET A 80 -2.36 -32.75 4.01
C MET A 80 -2.31 -31.22 3.85
N MET A 81 -1.51 -30.57 4.66
CA MET A 81 -1.23 -29.14 4.52
C MET A 81 -0.11 -28.95 3.50
N ARG A 82 -0.34 -28.12 2.51
CA ARG A 82 0.66 -27.78 1.49
C ARG A 82 0.90 -26.28 1.48
N THR A 83 2.14 -25.88 1.68
CA THR A 83 2.55 -24.50 1.63
C THR A 83 3.12 -24.16 0.27
N LYS A 84 2.62 -23.08 -0.35
CA LYS A 84 3.15 -22.52 -1.59
C LYS A 84 3.65 -21.12 -1.32
N ARG A 85 4.84 -20.79 -1.81
CA ARG A 85 5.37 -19.43 -1.78
C ARG A 85 4.95 -18.70 -3.03
N LEU A 86 4.33 -17.55 -2.87
CA LEU A 86 3.91 -16.67 -3.95
C LEU A 86 4.69 -15.36 -3.86
N TYR A 87 5.14 -14.87 -5.00
CA TYR A 87 5.75 -13.53 -5.10
C TYR A 87 4.66 -12.55 -5.48
N ALA A 88 4.33 -11.66 -4.57
CA ALA A 88 3.32 -10.64 -4.75
C ALA A 88 3.96 -9.27 -4.97
N HIS A 89 3.40 -8.49 -5.88
CA HIS A 89 3.80 -7.12 -6.10
C HIS A 89 3.14 -6.23 -5.05
N ASP A 90 3.96 -5.48 -4.34
CA ASP A 90 3.56 -4.47 -3.39
C ASP A 90 4.22 -3.16 -3.81
N GLU A 91 3.43 -2.19 -4.25
CA GLU A 91 3.95 -0.94 -4.80
C GLU A 91 4.40 0.04 -3.70
N THR A 92 3.74 -0.05 -2.56
CA THR A 92 3.96 0.84 -1.41
C THR A 92 4.93 0.28 -0.39
N ASN A 93 5.31 -1.01 -0.49
CA ASN A 93 6.06 -1.75 0.53
C ASN A 93 5.38 -1.72 1.91
N ASP A 94 4.05 -1.86 1.92
CA ASP A 94 3.22 -1.80 3.12
C ASP A 94 3.12 -3.16 3.85
N ALA A 95 3.40 -4.25 3.15
CA ALA A 95 3.35 -5.60 3.69
C ALA A 95 4.67 -6.00 4.35
N HIS A 96 4.66 -6.12 5.67
CA HIS A 96 5.83 -6.51 6.47
C HIS A 96 5.83 -8.00 6.82
N THR A 97 7.00 -8.50 7.20
CA THR A 97 7.17 -9.90 7.61
C THR A 97 6.30 -10.23 8.81
N GLY A 98 5.47 -11.27 8.67
CA GLY A 98 4.51 -11.71 9.69
C GLY A 98 3.08 -11.25 9.45
N ASP A 99 2.85 -10.30 8.56
CA ASP A 99 1.52 -9.80 8.24
C ASP A 99 0.70 -10.85 7.49
N LYS A 100 -0.59 -10.89 7.76
CA LYS A 100 -1.56 -11.66 6.98
C LYS A 100 -2.14 -10.78 5.90
N VAL A 101 -1.91 -11.16 4.65
CA VAL A 101 -2.27 -10.37 3.48
C VAL A 101 -3.19 -11.13 2.54
N ARG A 102 -4.04 -10.39 1.84
CA ARG A 102 -4.82 -10.88 0.72
C ARG A 102 -4.14 -10.52 -0.59
N VAL A 103 -3.87 -11.54 -1.40
CA VAL A 103 -3.23 -11.41 -2.71
C VAL A 103 -4.19 -11.80 -3.82
N MET A 104 -4.11 -11.11 -4.96
CA MET A 104 -4.92 -11.36 -6.14
C MET A 104 -4.05 -11.68 -7.34
N GLU A 105 -4.49 -12.62 -8.17
CA GLU A 105 -3.85 -12.95 -9.44
C GLU A 105 -3.90 -11.78 -10.42
N THR A 106 -2.77 -11.51 -11.09
CA THR A 106 -2.64 -10.47 -12.11
C THR A 106 -1.97 -11.01 -13.36
N ARG A 107 -1.86 -10.18 -14.40
CA ARG A 107 -0.97 -10.48 -15.52
C ARG A 107 0.45 -10.72 -15.04
N PRO A 108 1.29 -11.47 -15.75
CA PRO A 108 2.70 -11.60 -15.39
C PRO A 108 3.38 -10.22 -15.32
N LEU A 109 3.82 -9.82 -14.13
CA LEU A 109 4.55 -8.57 -13.91
C LEU A 109 6.05 -8.76 -14.05
N SER A 110 6.55 -9.96 -13.68
CA SER A 110 7.92 -10.38 -13.86
C SER A 110 7.98 -11.90 -14.05
N LYS A 111 9.20 -12.47 -14.16
CA LYS A 111 9.38 -13.93 -14.30
C LYS A 111 8.62 -14.72 -13.21
N ASN A 112 8.66 -14.27 -11.97
CA ASN A 112 8.06 -14.98 -10.83
C ASN A 112 6.82 -14.29 -10.27
N LYS A 113 6.59 -12.99 -10.54
CA LYS A 113 5.46 -12.24 -10.02
C LYS A 113 4.22 -12.36 -10.91
N ARG A 114 3.19 -13.00 -10.39
CA ARG A 114 1.86 -13.13 -11.00
C ARG A 114 0.76 -12.74 -10.04
N TRP A 115 1.13 -12.22 -8.88
CA TRP A 115 0.25 -11.84 -7.79
C TRP A 115 0.55 -10.41 -7.37
N ARG A 116 -0.46 -9.73 -6.83
CA ARG A 116 -0.30 -8.43 -6.17
C ARG A 116 -0.96 -8.46 -4.81
N VAL A 117 -0.44 -7.69 -3.88
CA VAL A 117 -1.08 -7.41 -2.61
C VAL A 117 -2.28 -6.51 -2.86
N VAL A 118 -3.43 -6.86 -2.28
CA VAL A 118 -4.67 -6.07 -2.37
C VAL A 118 -4.88 -5.30 -1.08
N GLU A 119 -4.75 -6.02 0.05
CA GLU A 119 -4.93 -5.44 1.37
C GLU A 119 -4.16 -6.23 2.42
N VAL A 120 -3.81 -5.58 3.51
CA VAL A 120 -3.27 -6.20 4.72
C VAL A 120 -4.43 -6.46 5.66
N LEU A 121 -4.71 -7.73 5.96
CA LEU A 121 -5.81 -8.14 6.83
C LEU A 121 -5.47 -7.98 8.30
N GLU A 122 -4.29 -8.44 8.70
CA GLU A 122 -3.79 -8.41 10.07
C GLU A 122 -2.31 -8.05 10.03
N ARG A 123 -1.90 -7.13 10.87
CA ARG A 123 -0.48 -6.78 11.04
C ARG A 123 0.13 -7.61 12.17
N ALA A 124 1.35 -8.06 11.97
CA ALA A 124 2.13 -8.69 13.03
C ALA A 124 2.36 -7.68 14.17
N LYS A 125 2.25 -8.18 15.40
CA LYS A 125 2.56 -7.38 16.60
C LYS A 125 4.04 -7.50 16.95
#